data_ea939ab301e4b3fa287c3ca5be127cfc
#
_entry.id   ea939ab301e4b3fa287c3ca5be127cfc
#
_cell.length_a   1.000
_cell.length_b   1.000
_cell.length_c   1.000
_cell.angle_alpha   90.00
_cell.angle_beta   90.00
_cell.angle_gamma   90.00
#
_symmetry.space_group_name_H-M   'P 1'
#
loop_
_entity.id
_entity.type
_entity.pdbx_description
1 polymer ?
#
loop_
_entity_poly.entity_id
_entity_poly.type
_entity_poly.pdbx_seq_one_letter_code
_entity_poly.pdbx_strand_id
1 'polypeptide(L)'
;ASGDVQIVTTAGTKIVIDGGGITFLNSSKWTGIGDEIHLIKTTATNPEGWLDSTTAGAMDVTSTGHVFFRGTNRQSFYGPTRFYNMTIRNAVGDTLLSSCEVRNILHLDTGFVFTRSGYGNDSLLVSNPAIAAIVSNTTTPFSKSWVNGRLSRTANVVGTPAVNFYLFPIGKTDSLYAPIKLSKVNGTTATWTAEYTYASPFNRTNIFNPPLDHISEVEYWEVTSNNQFSTDDDAKISLSWRVRSYVSANAAVRDSLVVAQYINRPPFIWDVPGLHAPGNTLGTDSLFGYVNSNSPTNNYEYTERRFTLGTFSKYNALPVKLLYFTAIADGNRVRLNWEAANEQETLKYEIEKSLTTSNFIKTGTIQSRQLSQSAYIDFDNTPALGWNYYRLKIIDKSGSFFYSPVRPVKFDKGLEEVKLFPVPATTVLNIQLPSSYVNLAMLQVIGVDGRLISTFKPTVSMVILNVQPLAAGTYFLQVIKNNGEKEIYRFVKQQ
;
A
#
# COMPACT_ATOMS: atom_id res chain seq x y z
N ALA A 1 -9.16 -9.72 -48.03
CA ALA A 1 -9.22 -11.12 -47.58
C ALA A 1 -8.50 -11.21 -46.23
N SER A 2 -9.23 -11.27 -45.13
CA SER A 2 -8.70 -11.60 -43.83
C SER A 2 -8.53 -13.10 -43.78
N GLY A 3 -7.36 -13.59 -44.19
CA GLY A 3 -7.00 -14.97 -43.96
C GLY A 3 -6.53 -15.13 -42.52
N ASP A 4 -7.04 -16.15 -41.84
CA ASP A 4 -6.49 -16.56 -40.54
C ASP A 4 -5.01 -16.93 -40.71
N VAL A 5 -4.14 -16.26 -39.97
CA VAL A 5 -2.73 -16.64 -39.94
C VAL A 5 -2.58 -17.69 -38.85
N GLN A 6 -2.37 -18.92 -39.24
CA GLN A 6 -1.98 -19.97 -38.32
C GLN A 6 -0.45 -20.00 -38.23
N ILE A 7 0.10 -19.69 -37.08
CA ILE A 7 1.51 -19.90 -36.80
C ILE A 7 1.66 -21.36 -36.33
N VAL A 8 2.13 -22.21 -37.23
CA VAL A 8 2.49 -23.62 -36.93
C VAL A 8 3.99 -23.66 -36.79
N THR A 9 4.46 -23.97 -35.61
CA THR A 9 5.88 -24.11 -35.30
C THR A 9 6.23 -25.60 -35.16
N THR A 10 7.44 -25.97 -35.50
CA THR A 10 7.97 -27.30 -35.17
C THR A 10 8.31 -27.36 -33.69
N ALA A 11 8.14 -28.53 -33.08
CA ALA A 11 8.39 -28.70 -31.64
C ALA A 11 9.78 -28.15 -31.23
N GLY A 12 9.83 -27.35 -30.16
CA GLY A 12 11.05 -26.76 -29.66
C GLY A 12 11.48 -25.46 -30.32
N THR A 13 10.62 -24.84 -31.15
CA THR A 13 10.88 -23.51 -31.73
C THR A 13 10.89 -22.42 -30.67
N LYS A 14 11.88 -21.53 -30.77
CA LYS A 14 11.97 -20.36 -29.92
C LYS A 14 11.66 -19.07 -30.71
N ILE A 15 10.64 -18.35 -30.29
CA ILE A 15 10.25 -17.06 -30.86
C ILE A 15 10.63 -15.97 -29.84
N VAL A 16 11.35 -14.96 -30.29
CA VAL A 16 11.71 -13.79 -29.46
C VAL A 16 11.15 -12.53 -30.10
N ILE A 17 10.34 -11.80 -29.35
CA ILE A 17 9.75 -10.51 -29.75
C ILE A 17 10.30 -9.46 -28.81
N ASP A 18 11.16 -8.57 -29.32
CA ASP A 18 11.80 -7.51 -28.57
C ASP A 18 11.19 -6.14 -28.94
N GLY A 19 10.86 -5.36 -27.94
CA GLY A 19 10.34 -3.99 -28.07
C GLY A 19 8.87 -3.87 -28.45
N GLY A 20 8.18 -5.01 -28.72
CA GLY A 20 6.76 -5.04 -29.12
C GLY A 20 5.96 -6.05 -28.32
N GLY A 21 4.74 -6.24 -28.78
CA GLY A 21 3.83 -7.28 -28.29
C GLY A 21 3.36 -8.18 -29.43
N ILE A 22 2.53 -9.16 -29.10
CA ILE A 22 1.84 -10.03 -30.04
C ILE A 22 0.34 -9.78 -29.94
N THR A 23 -0.32 -9.65 -31.07
CA THR A 23 -1.78 -9.45 -31.16
C THR A 23 -2.40 -10.59 -31.94
N PHE A 24 -3.40 -11.22 -31.35
CA PHE A 24 -4.24 -12.22 -32.00
C PHE A 24 -5.60 -11.60 -32.31
N LEU A 25 -6.04 -11.74 -33.55
CA LEU A 25 -7.30 -11.17 -34.04
C LEU A 25 -8.20 -12.27 -34.58
N ASN A 26 -9.51 -12.09 -34.42
CA ASN A 26 -10.55 -12.98 -34.94
C ASN A 26 -10.39 -14.44 -34.43
N SER A 27 -10.14 -15.37 -35.35
CA SER A 27 -9.95 -16.80 -35.10
C SER A 27 -8.47 -17.25 -35.07
N SER A 28 -7.54 -16.29 -35.00
CA SER A 28 -6.10 -16.62 -34.95
C SER A 28 -5.76 -17.50 -33.75
N LYS A 29 -4.95 -18.53 -33.99
CA LYS A 29 -4.51 -19.47 -32.94
C LYS A 29 -3.03 -19.76 -33.03
N TRP A 30 -2.44 -20.07 -31.88
CA TRP A 30 -1.11 -20.65 -31.78
C TRP A 30 -1.21 -22.10 -31.31
N THR A 31 -0.65 -23.02 -32.09
CA THR A 31 -0.72 -24.47 -31.88
C THR A 31 0.65 -25.09 -31.56
N GLY A 32 1.57 -24.28 -31.04
CA GLY A 32 2.95 -24.76 -30.73
C GLY A 32 2.99 -25.90 -29.70
N ILE A 33 3.82 -26.90 -29.95
CA ILE A 33 4.08 -28.06 -29.08
C ILE A 33 5.50 -27.95 -28.55
N GLY A 34 5.66 -27.65 -27.23
CA GLY A 34 6.94 -27.52 -26.59
C GLY A 34 7.74 -26.27 -27.00
N ASP A 35 7.10 -25.31 -27.64
CA ASP A 35 7.73 -24.06 -28.10
C ASP A 35 7.84 -23.03 -27.02
N GLU A 36 8.76 -22.07 -27.20
CA GLU A 36 8.94 -20.93 -26.32
C GLU A 36 8.62 -19.62 -27.04
N ILE A 37 7.79 -18.76 -26.44
CA ILE A 37 7.64 -17.36 -26.85
C ILE A 37 8.20 -16.46 -25.75
N HIS A 38 9.18 -15.64 -26.09
CA HIS A 38 9.76 -14.64 -25.21
C HIS A 38 9.32 -13.25 -25.63
N LEU A 39 8.51 -12.60 -24.81
CA LEU A 39 8.14 -11.20 -24.96
C LEU A 39 9.09 -10.37 -24.10
N ILE A 40 9.95 -9.60 -24.74
CA ILE A 40 10.96 -8.78 -24.08
C ILE A 40 10.59 -7.30 -24.26
N LYS A 41 10.42 -6.57 -23.19
CA LYS A 41 10.13 -5.14 -23.24
C LYS A 41 11.21 -4.34 -22.56
N THR A 42 11.98 -3.64 -23.37
CA THR A 42 13.09 -2.77 -22.93
C THR A 42 12.79 -1.27 -23.09
N THR A 43 11.73 -0.91 -23.85
CA THR A 43 11.33 0.50 -24.10
C THR A 43 9.97 0.81 -23.50
N ALA A 44 9.76 2.07 -23.12
CA ALA A 44 8.50 2.52 -22.49
C ALA A 44 7.35 2.79 -23.49
N THR A 45 7.65 2.78 -24.80
CA THR A 45 6.68 3.09 -25.86
C THR A 45 5.84 1.87 -26.21
N ASN A 46 4.59 1.87 -25.90
CA ASN A 46 3.57 0.84 -26.08
C ASN A 46 3.49 -0.20 -24.94
N PRO A 47 2.45 -0.17 -24.09
CA PRO A 47 2.28 -1.10 -22.98
C PRO A 47 1.88 -2.53 -23.39
N GLU A 48 1.59 -2.79 -24.67
CA GLU A 48 1.09 -4.08 -25.15
C GLU A 48 2.17 -5.15 -25.05
N GLY A 49 1.86 -6.29 -24.41
CA GLY A 49 2.68 -7.51 -24.41
C GLY A 49 1.96 -8.62 -25.15
N TRP A 50 0.79 -9.01 -24.65
CA TRP A 50 -0.06 -10.04 -25.24
C TRP A 50 -1.48 -9.51 -25.36
N LEU A 51 -1.97 -9.34 -26.58
CA LEU A 51 -3.33 -8.91 -26.86
C LEU A 51 -4.07 -10.03 -27.59
N ASP A 52 -5.05 -10.62 -26.92
CA ASP A 52 -5.91 -11.66 -27.45
C ASP A 52 -7.33 -11.12 -27.66
N SER A 53 -7.66 -10.77 -28.87
CA SER A 53 -8.99 -10.31 -29.28
C SER A 53 -9.84 -11.42 -29.88
N THR A 54 -9.46 -12.67 -29.66
CA THR A 54 -10.23 -13.82 -30.12
C THR A 54 -11.38 -14.13 -29.16
N THR A 55 -12.40 -14.82 -29.65
CA THR A 55 -13.56 -15.22 -28.83
C THR A 55 -13.31 -16.44 -27.96
N ALA A 56 -12.34 -17.26 -28.31
CA ALA A 56 -12.08 -18.57 -27.67
C ALA A 56 -10.68 -18.71 -27.03
N GLY A 57 -9.86 -17.65 -27.09
CA GLY A 57 -8.47 -17.67 -26.66
C GLY A 57 -7.48 -17.99 -27.80
N ALA A 58 -6.39 -17.24 -27.83
CA ALA A 58 -5.39 -17.30 -28.91
C ALA A 58 -4.56 -18.58 -28.89
N MET A 59 -4.40 -19.23 -27.74
CA MET A 59 -3.69 -20.52 -27.65
C MET A 59 -4.65 -21.67 -27.84
N ASP A 60 -4.30 -22.57 -28.74
CA ASP A 60 -5.04 -23.82 -28.93
C ASP A 60 -5.00 -24.67 -27.64
N VAL A 61 -6.08 -25.41 -27.39
CA VAL A 61 -6.17 -26.30 -26.22
C VAL A 61 -5.13 -27.45 -26.25
N THR A 62 -4.62 -27.76 -27.42
CA THR A 62 -3.55 -28.78 -27.62
C THR A 62 -2.15 -28.19 -27.48
N SER A 63 -2.00 -26.88 -27.47
CA SER A 63 -0.71 -26.22 -27.31
C SER A 63 -0.10 -26.55 -25.94
N THR A 64 1.19 -26.93 -25.93
CA THR A 64 2.02 -27.15 -24.74
C THR A 64 3.17 -26.15 -24.64
N GLY A 65 3.08 -25.05 -25.39
CA GLY A 65 4.11 -24.02 -25.41
C GLY A 65 4.23 -23.23 -24.12
N HIS A 66 5.35 -22.53 -23.98
CA HIS A 66 5.71 -21.73 -22.82
C HIS A 66 5.88 -20.26 -23.21
N VAL A 67 5.16 -19.36 -22.51
CA VAL A 67 5.25 -17.92 -22.74
C VAL A 67 6.02 -17.26 -21.59
N PHE A 68 7.04 -16.48 -21.94
CA PHE A 68 7.89 -15.75 -21.02
C PHE A 68 7.66 -14.24 -21.16
N PHE A 69 7.22 -13.59 -20.09
CA PHE A 69 7.17 -12.13 -19.98
C PHE A 69 8.45 -11.64 -19.33
N ARG A 70 9.23 -10.84 -20.06
CA ARG A 70 10.58 -10.40 -19.68
C ARG A 70 10.78 -8.90 -19.96
N GLY A 71 11.81 -8.31 -19.36
CA GLY A 71 12.21 -6.94 -19.66
C GLY A 71 12.37 -6.06 -18.45
N THR A 72 12.48 -4.77 -18.71
CA THR A 72 12.67 -3.71 -17.71
C THR A 72 11.52 -2.71 -17.71
N ASN A 73 10.55 -2.89 -18.61
CA ASN A 73 9.32 -2.10 -18.66
C ASN A 73 8.09 -2.99 -18.55
N ARG A 74 7.02 -2.44 -17.99
CA ARG A 74 5.77 -3.15 -17.77
C ARG A 74 5.12 -3.57 -19.08
N GLN A 75 4.64 -4.80 -19.13
CA GLN A 75 3.84 -5.32 -20.22
C GLN A 75 2.41 -5.53 -19.74
N SER A 76 1.47 -5.56 -20.69
CA SER A 76 0.07 -5.89 -20.40
C SER A 76 -0.32 -7.11 -21.18
N PHE A 77 -1.16 -7.96 -20.59
CA PHE A 77 -1.83 -9.05 -21.32
C PHE A 77 -3.34 -8.94 -21.14
N TYR A 78 -4.03 -9.14 -22.26
CA TYR A 78 -5.46 -8.95 -22.39
C TYR A 78 -6.07 -10.08 -23.21
N GLY A 79 -7.31 -10.42 -22.91
CA GLY A 79 -8.13 -11.38 -23.64
C GLY A 79 -8.25 -12.73 -22.91
N PRO A 80 -9.08 -13.64 -23.45
CA PRO A 80 -9.45 -14.91 -22.83
C PRO A 80 -8.36 -15.98 -22.98
N THR A 81 -7.09 -15.60 -23.03
CA THR A 81 -5.98 -16.49 -23.31
C THR A 81 -5.81 -17.59 -22.25
N ARG A 82 -5.53 -18.80 -22.74
CA ARG A 82 -5.28 -19.98 -21.94
C ARG A 82 -3.84 -20.45 -22.17
N PHE A 83 -2.89 -19.87 -21.44
CA PHE A 83 -1.49 -20.31 -21.52
C PHE A 83 -1.33 -21.75 -21.03
N TYR A 84 -0.45 -22.52 -21.66
CA TYR A 84 -0.08 -23.82 -21.10
C TYR A 84 0.92 -23.64 -19.97
N ASN A 85 2.10 -23.06 -20.25
CA ASN A 85 3.04 -22.60 -19.24
C ASN A 85 3.26 -21.10 -19.38
N MET A 86 3.45 -20.42 -18.25
CA MET A 86 3.69 -18.99 -18.20
C MET A 86 4.82 -18.67 -17.22
N THR A 87 5.75 -17.81 -17.61
CA THR A 87 6.80 -17.32 -16.72
C THR A 87 6.79 -15.80 -16.66
N ILE A 88 6.75 -15.27 -15.45
CA ILE A 88 6.94 -13.84 -15.14
C ILE A 88 8.39 -13.64 -14.69
N ARG A 89 9.14 -12.88 -15.50
CA ARG A 89 10.54 -12.50 -15.25
C ARG A 89 10.78 -11.04 -15.62
N ASN A 90 9.94 -10.15 -15.09
CA ASN A 90 9.97 -8.73 -15.34
C ASN A 90 9.96 -7.97 -14.01
N ALA A 91 11.08 -7.38 -13.62
CA ALA A 91 11.27 -6.78 -12.29
C ALA A 91 10.29 -5.65 -11.97
N VAL A 92 9.79 -4.93 -12.99
CA VAL A 92 8.77 -3.88 -12.82
C VAL A 92 7.34 -4.44 -12.84
N GLY A 93 7.20 -5.75 -13.11
CA GLY A 93 5.94 -6.47 -13.16
C GLY A 93 5.14 -6.26 -14.45
N ASP A 94 4.11 -7.07 -14.61
CA ASP A 94 3.22 -7.09 -15.76
C ASP A 94 1.77 -6.92 -15.32
N THR A 95 0.91 -6.35 -16.18
CA THR A 95 -0.49 -6.05 -15.85
C THR A 95 -1.44 -6.97 -16.60
N LEU A 96 -2.29 -7.65 -15.85
CA LEU A 96 -3.43 -8.39 -16.38
C LEU A 96 -4.62 -7.43 -16.56
N LEU A 97 -5.07 -7.25 -17.78
CA LEU A 97 -6.20 -6.37 -18.13
C LEU A 97 -7.53 -7.11 -18.26
N SER A 98 -7.50 -8.44 -18.22
CA SER A 98 -8.66 -9.33 -18.17
C SER A 98 -8.27 -10.66 -17.55
N SER A 99 -9.21 -11.47 -17.10
CA SER A 99 -8.90 -12.81 -16.57
C SER A 99 -8.19 -13.66 -17.61
N CYS A 100 -7.15 -14.37 -17.18
CA CYS A 100 -6.49 -15.38 -18.02
C CYS A 100 -6.25 -16.68 -17.25
N GLU A 101 -6.01 -17.76 -17.99
CA GLU A 101 -5.78 -19.10 -17.45
C GLU A 101 -4.38 -19.60 -17.77
N VAL A 102 -3.72 -20.24 -16.79
CA VAL A 102 -2.52 -21.05 -16.97
C VAL A 102 -2.93 -22.51 -16.72
N ARG A 103 -2.87 -23.35 -17.79
CA ARG A 103 -3.38 -24.71 -17.75
C ARG A 103 -2.42 -25.72 -17.13
N ASN A 104 -1.12 -25.39 -17.04
CA ASN A 104 -0.13 -26.29 -16.50
C ASN A 104 0.70 -25.62 -15.40
N ILE A 105 1.77 -24.90 -15.70
CA ILE A 105 2.66 -24.32 -14.69
C ILE A 105 2.80 -22.81 -14.84
N LEU A 106 2.57 -22.10 -13.74
CA LEU A 106 2.89 -20.68 -13.56
C LEU A 106 4.23 -20.55 -12.82
N HIS A 107 5.22 -19.97 -13.47
CA HIS A 107 6.49 -19.59 -12.86
C HIS A 107 6.51 -18.11 -12.50
N LEU A 108 6.71 -17.81 -11.23
CA LEU A 108 6.88 -16.47 -10.69
C LEU A 108 8.35 -16.29 -10.28
N ASP A 109 9.19 -15.86 -11.23
CA ASP A 109 10.64 -15.74 -11.03
C ASP A 109 11.05 -14.39 -10.46
N THR A 110 10.58 -13.30 -11.08
CA THR A 110 10.93 -11.92 -10.67
C THR A 110 9.82 -10.94 -11.07
N GLY A 111 9.45 -10.02 -10.17
CA GLY A 111 8.45 -9.00 -10.40
C GLY A 111 7.03 -9.45 -10.06
N PHE A 112 6.03 -8.73 -10.55
CA PHE A 112 4.66 -8.87 -10.08
C PHE A 112 3.70 -9.09 -11.24
N VAL A 113 2.58 -9.77 -10.96
CA VAL A 113 1.41 -9.74 -11.83
C VAL A 113 0.36 -8.87 -11.15
N PHE A 114 0.06 -7.74 -11.76
CA PHE A 114 -1.00 -6.85 -11.30
C PHE A 114 -2.32 -7.30 -11.93
N THR A 115 -3.24 -7.83 -11.13
CA THR A 115 -4.61 -8.06 -11.55
C THR A 115 -5.45 -6.84 -11.21
N ARG A 116 -6.34 -6.42 -12.11
CA ARG A 116 -7.14 -5.22 -11.91
C ARG A 116 -8.19 -5.44 -10.82
N SER A 117 -7.98 -4.88 -9.66
CA SER A 117 -9.04 -4.74 -8.65
C SER A 117 -9.93 -3.56 -9.05
N GLY A 118 -11.24 -3.77 -9.19
CA GLY A 118 -12.21 -2.68 -9.36
C GLY A 118 -12.96 -2.64 -10.72
N TYR A 119 -12.56 -3.42 -11.72
CA TYR A 119 -13.28 -3.57 -12.98
C TYR A 119 -13.62 -5.05 -13.25
N GLY A 120 -14.52 -5.60 -12.45
CA GLY A 120 -14.86 -7.00 -12.57
C GLY A 120 -13.96 -7.92 -11.72
N ASN A 121 -14.30 -9.21 -11.71
CA ASN A 121 -13.62 -10.23 -10.91
C ASN A 121 -12.38 -10.81 -11.62
N ASP A 122 -11.58 -9.98 -12.28
CA ASP A 122 -10.43 -10.45 -13.05
C ASP A 122 -9.41 -11.14 -12.14
N SER A 123 -9.03 -12.36 -12.52
CA SER A 123 -8.06 -13.17 -11.79
C SER A 123 -7.10 -13.89 -12.73
N LEU A 124 -5.91 -14.19 -12.22
CA LEU A 124 -5.00 -15.14 -12.83
C LEU A 124 -5.37 -16.54 -12.32
N LEU A 125 -5.92 -17.40 -13.20
CA LEU A 125 -6.31 -18.76 -12.86
C LEU A 125 -5.20 -19.76 -13.21
N VAL A 126 -4.80 -20.61 -12.28
CA VAL A 126 -4.02 -21.82 -12.53
C VAL A 126 -4.95 -23.01 -12.40
N SER A 127 -5.33 -23.61 -13.54
CA SER A 127 -6.34 -24.68 -13.59
C SER A 127 -5.78 -26.08 -13.39
N ASN A 128 -4.46 -26.26 -13.49
CA ASN A 128 -3.81 -27.51 -13.12
C ASN A 128 -3.96 -27.76 -11.60
N PRO A 129 -4.62 -28.84 -11.16
CA PRO A 129 -4.85 -29.12 -9.76
C PRO A 129 -3.61 -29.65 -9.01
N ALA A 130 -2.47 -29.80 -9.67
CA ALA A 130 -1.25 -30.21 -9.01
C ALA A 130 -0.75 -29.14 -8.03
N ILE A 131 -0.28 -29.57 -6.87
CA ILE A 131 0.27 -28.66 -5.84
C ILE A 131 1.43 -27.84 -6.41
N ALA A 132 2.28 -28.46 -7.23
CA ALA A 132 3.43 -27.84 -7.87
C ALA A 132 3.11 -26.98 -9.10
N ALA A 133 1.83 -26.77 -9.45
CA ALA A 133 1.44 -25.98 -10.62
C ALA A 133 1.79 -24.48 -10.52
N ILE A 134 2.15 -24.00 -9.34
CA ILE A 134 2.78 -22.69 -9.17
C ILE A 134 4.18 -22.89 -8.60
N VAL A 135 5.16 -22.41 -9.35
CA VAL A 135 6.56 -22.35 -8.94
C VAL A 135 6.87 -20.88 -8.64
N SER A 136 7.07 -20.56 -7.39
CA SER A 136 7.47 -19.20 -6.97
C SER A 136 8.90 -19.24 -6.43
N ASN A 137 9.67 -18.19 -6.71
CA ASN A 137 11.04 -18.06 -6.21
C ASN A 137 10.99 -17.70 -4.71
N THR A 138 10.74 -18.72 -3.89
CA THR A 138 10.60 -18.60 -2.44
C THR A 138 11.94 -18.82 -1.75
N THR A 139 12.85 -17.87 -1.84
CA THR A 139 13.81 -17.72 -0.75
C THR A 139 13.07 -17.01 0.39
N THR A 140 12.53 -17.79 1.32
CA THR A 140 11.85 -17.25 2.51
C THR A 140 12.78 -16.31 3.29
N PRO A 141 12.27 -15.21 3.85
CA PRO A 141 10.89 -14.74 3.91
C PRO A 141 10.48 -13.79 2.77
N PHE A 142 11.29 -13.65 1.75
CA PHE A 142 11.16 -12.61 0.72
C PHE A 142 11.10 -13.23 -0.68
N SER A 143 9.92 -13.65 -1.12
CA SER A 143 9.72 -13.90 -2.54
C SER A 143 10.01 -12.64 -3.35
N LYS A 144 10.61 -12.80 -4.52
CA LYS A 144 10.85 -11.68 -5.45
C LYS A 144 9.73 -11.54 -6.49
N SER A 145 8.70 -12.39 -6.40
CA SER A 145 7.63 -12.44 -7.40
C SER A 145 6.34 -12.97 -6.80
N TRP A 146 5.25 -12.27 -7.02
CA TRP A 146 3.91 -12.66 -6.57
C TRP A 146 2.81 -11.98 -7.38
N VAL A 147 1.56 -12.38 -7.15
CA VAL A 147 0.38 -11.75 -7.72
C VAL A 147 -0.11 -10.63 -6.79
N ASN A 148 -0.15 -9.41 -7.32
CA ASN A 148 -0.75 -8.26 -6.66
C ASN A 148 -2.21 -8.12 -7.12
N GLY A 149 -3.10 -8.76 -6.41
CA GLY A 149 -4.52 -8.89 -6.67
C GLY A 149 -4.99 -10.34 -6.59
N ARG A 150 -5.94 -10.72 -7.43
CA ARG A 150 -6.63 -12.00 -7.34
C ARG A 150 -5.87 -13.11 -8.05
N LEU A 151 -5.55 -14.17 -7.31
CA LEU A 151 -5.00 -15.41 -7.80
C LEU A 151 -5.98 -16.55 -7.56
N SER A 152 -6.32 -17.28 -8.62
CA SER A 152 -7.20 -18.45 -8.55
C SER A 152 -6.42 -19.74 -8.81
N ARG A 153 -6.74 -20.80 -8.08
CA ARG A 153 -6.17 -22.13 -8.25
C ARG A 153 -7.23 -23.21 -8.20
N THR A 154 -7.15 -24.17 -9.10
CA THR A 154 -7.89 -25.43 -8.95
C THR A 154 -7.16 -26.31 -7.93
N ALA A 155 -7.93 -26.91 -7.03
CA ALA A 155 -7.41 -27.73 -5.92
C ALA A 155 -8.28 -28.96 -5.72
N ASN A 156 -7.65 -30.15 -5.60
CA ASN A 156 -8.33 -31.44 -5.33
C ASN A 156 -7.48 -32.40 -4.50
N VAL A 157 -6.26 -32.01 -4.11
CA VAL A 157 -5.39 -32.86 -3.30
C VAL A 157 -5.62 -32.58 -1.82
N VAL A 158 -5.93 -33.63 -1.07
CA VAL A 158 -6.07 -33.58 0.40
C VAL A 158 -4.68 -33.33 1.02
N GLY A 159 -4.66 -32.45 2.02
CA GLY A 159 -3.43 -32.09 2.68
C GLY A 159 -3.61 -31.51 4.07
N THR A 160 -2.49 -31.08 4.63
CA THR A 160 -2.41 -30.37 5.91
C THR A 160 -1.60 -29.07 5.73
N PRO A 161 -1.65 -28.10 6.66
CA PRO A 161 -0.83 -26.91 6.57
C PRO A 161 0.70 -27.14 6.47
N ALA A 162 1.16 -28.34 6.87
CA ALA A 162 2.55 -28.74 6.79
C ALA A 162 2.88 -29.51 5.50
N VAL A 163 1.94 -30.30 4.96
CA VAL A 163 2.16 -31.20 3.84
C VAL A 163 1.00 -31.13 2.86
N ASN A 164 1.32 -31.08 1.57
CA ASN A 164 0.33 -31.06 0.50
C ASN A 164 -0.64 -29.87 0.57
N PHE A 165 -0.12 -28.67 0.80
CA PHE A 165 -0.89 -27.44 0.76
C PHE A 165 -0.75 -26.71 -0.58
N TYR A 166 -1.76 -25.97 -0.95
CA TYR A 166 -1.75 -25.07 -2.09
C TYR A 166 -1.24 -23.70 -1.67
N LEU A 167 -0.07 -23.30 -2.13
CA LEU A 167 0.47 -21.96 -1.88
C LEU A 167 -0.17 -20.95 -2.85
N PHE A 168 -0.68 -19.85 -2.33
CA PHE A 168 -1.09 -18.67 -3.09
C PHE A 168 -0.05 -17.58 -2.84
N PRO A 169 0.92 -17.40 -3.75
CA PRO A 169 1.93 -16.35 -3.64
C PRO A 169 1.32 -15.00 -4.04
N ILE A 170 0.66 -14.36 -3.11
CA ILE A 170 -0.02 -13.07 -3.26
C ILE A 170 0.59 -12.00 -2.38
N GLY A 171 0.28 -10.74 -2.67
CA GLY A 171 0.78 -9.59 -1.90
C GLY A 171 0.38 -8.27 -2.51
N LYS A 172 1.00 -7.19 -2.05
CA LYS A 172 0.91 -5.86 -2.65
C LYS A 172 2.31 -5.40 -3.06
N THR A 173 2.40 -4.32 -3.83
CA THR A 173 3.66 -3.63 -4.08
C THR A 173 4.29 -3.16 -2.76
N ASP A 174 5.53 -2.68 -2.80
CA ASP A 174 6.26 -2.19 -1.62
C ASP A 174 6.71 -3.27 -0.63
N SER A 175 7.13 -4.43 -1.16
CA SER A 175 7.67 -5.53 -0.34
C SER A 175 6.65 -6.21 0.58
N LEU A 176 5.37 -6.15 0.24
CA LEU A 176 4.29 -6.78 0.98
C LEU A 176 3.92 -8.17 0.42
N TYR A 177 4.88 -9.10 0.43
CA TYR A 177 4.58 -10.50 0.16
C TYR A 177 3.77 -11.11 1.30
N ALA A 178 2.54 -11.53 1.03
CA ALA A 178 1.56 -11.98 2.02
C ALA A 178 0.89 -13.29 1.59
N PRO A 179 1.65 -14.37 1.40
CA PRO A 179 1.11 -15.61 0.89
C PRO A 179 0.15 -16.25 1.89
N ILE A 180 -0.77 -17.05 1.37
CA ILE A 180 -1.56 -17.98 2.16
C ILE A 180 -1.32 -19.41 1.71
N LYS A 181 -1.58 -20.35 2.61
CA LYS A 181 -1.67 -21.79 2.29
C LYS A 181 -3.11 -22.23 2.46
N LEU A 182 -3.55 -23.08 1.54
CA LEU A 182 -4.85 -23.70 1.58
C LEU A 182 -4.64 -25.21 1.59
N SER A 183 -5.19 -25.89 2.59
CA SER A 183 -5.09 -27.34 2.78
C SER A 183 -6.49 -27.95 2.73
N LYS A 184 -6.82 -28.61 1.63
CA LYS A 184 -8.12 -29.27 1.47
C LYS A 184 -8.27 -30.45 2.42
N VAL A 185 -9.47 -30.62 2.94
CA VAL A 185 -9.80 -31.75 3.83
C VAL A 185 -10.42 -32.91 3.06
N ASN A 186 -10.80 -32.70 1.82
CA ASN A 186 -11.34 -33.72 0.92
C ASN A 186 -10.81 -33.56 -0.53
N GLY A 187 -11.04 -34.57 -1.36
CA GLY A 187 -10.56 -34.64 -2.74
C GLY A 187 -11.46 -33.98 -3.79
N THR A 188 -12.51 -33.30 -3.40
CA THR A 188 -13.43 -32.60 -4.32
C THR A 188 -12.69 -31.50 -5.07
N THR A 189 -12.82 -31.48 -6.40
CA THR A 189 -12.20 -30.46 -7.23
C THR A 189 -12.96 -29.14 -7.12
N ALA A 190 -12.27 -28.08 -6.74
CA ALA A 190 -12.82 -26.73 -6.69
C ALA A 190 -11.76 -25.69 -7.07
N THR A 191 -12.24 -24.54 -7.56
CA THR A 191 -11.38 -23.39 -7.82
C THR A 191 -11.47 -22.41 -6.66
N TRP A 192 -10.33 -22.19 -6.01
CA TRP A 192 -10.19 -21.25 -4.91
C TRP A 192 -9.50 -19.98 -5.40
N THR A 193 -10.02 -18.85 -4.99
CA THR A 193 -9.46 -17.51 -5.30
C THR A 193 -9.06 -16.83 -4.02
N ALA A 194 -7.85 -16.25 -4.01
CA ALA A 194 -7.34 -15.48 -2.88
C ALA A 194 -6.85 -14.11 -3.33
N GLU A 195 -7.10 -13.10 -2.51
CA GLU A 195 -6.55 -11.76 -2.63
C GLU A 195 -6.11 -11.26 -1.26
N TYR A 196 -5.00 -10.51 -1.23
CA TYR A 196 -4.51 -9.83 -0.04
C TYR A 196 -4.78 -8.34 -0.11
N THR A 197 -5.15 -7.73 1.01
CA THR A 197 -5.34 -6.30 1.16
C THR A 197 -4.61 -5.78 2.39
N TYR A 198 -3.78 -4.76 2.19
CA TYR A 198 -3.12 -4.04 3.28
C TYR A 198 -3.94 -2.82 3.66
N ALA A 199 -4.97 -3.07 4.44
CA ALA A 199 -5.90 -2.09 4.99
C ALA A 199 -6.65 -2.72 6.16
N SER A 200 -7.27 -1.89 7.00
CA SER A 200 -8.15 -2.40 8.06
C SER A 200 -9.26 -3.27 7.47
N PRO A 201 -9.46 -4.49 8.01
CA PRO A 201 -10.59 -5.31 7.63
C PRO A 201 -11.87 -4.62 8.09
N PHE A 202 -12.62 -4.09 7.17
CA PHE A 202 -13.81 -3.27 7.35
C PHE A 202 -14.50 -3.30 8.73
N ASN A 203 -14.64 -2.21 9.26
CA ASN A 203 -15.25 -1.54 10.34
C ASN A 203 -16.75 -1.81 10.60
N ARG A 204 -17.12 -3.01 10.83
CA ARG A 204 -18.52 -3.27 11.18
C ARG A 204 -18.63 -4.03 12.46
N THR A 205 -18.49 -3.34 13.55
CA THR A 205 -18.57 -3.91 14.88
C THR A 205 -17.29 -4.67 15.29
N ASN A 206 -16.58 -4.12 16.26
CA ASN A 206 -15.54 -4.82 17.00
C ASN A 206 -16.19 -5.86 17.94
N ILE A 207 -17.11 -6.68 17.41
CA ILE A 207 -17.71 -7.75 18.18
C ILE A 207 -16.92 -9.01 17.86
N PHE A 208 -16.26 -9.52 18.87
CA PHE A 208 -15.46 -10.74 18.81
C PHE A 208 -16.17 -11.84 19.55
N ASN A 209 -16.17 -13.05 18.97
CA ASN A 209 -16.63 -14.22 19.69
C ASN A 209 -15.52 -14.68 20.65
N PRO A 210 -15.74 -14.71 21.98
CA PRO A 210 -14.73 -15.20 22.90
C PRO A 210 -14.29 -16.62 22.54
N PRO A 211 -12.98 -16.96 22.67
CA PRO A 211 -11.92 -16.23 23.36
C PRO A 211 -11.12 -15.23 22.50
N LEU A 212 -11.58 -14.86 21.31
CA LEU A 212 -10.90 -13.86 20.47
C LEU A 212 -10.91 -12.51 21.18
N ASP A 213 -9.71 -11.96 21.43
CA ASP A 213 -9.54 -10.68 22.12
C ASP A 213 -9.56 -9.51 21.13
N HIS A 214 -8.76 -9.60 20.06
CA HIS A 214 -8.74 -8.63 18.98
C HIS A 214 -8.16 -9.22 17.68
N ILE A 215 -8.23 -8.45 16.61
CA ILE A 215 -7.76 -8.80 15.27
C ILE A 215 -6.77 -7.77 14.74
N SER A 216 -6.01 -8.15 13.68
CA SER A 216 -5.18 -7.20 12.94
C SER A 216 -6.04 -6.15 12.24
N GLU A 217 -5.70 -4.88 12.42
CA GLU A 217 -6.39 -3.75 11.81
C GLU A 217 -5.67 -3.21 10.57
N VAL A 218 -4.62 -3.88 10.11
CA VAL A 218 -3.82 -3.37 8.98
C VAL A 218 -3.87 -4.26 7.76
N GLU A 219 -4.47 -5.46 7.87
CA GLU A 219 -4.47 -6.40 6.78
C GLU A 219 -5.57 -7.43 6.85
N TYR A 220 -5.97 -7.92 5.70
CA TYR A 220 -6.88 -9.06 5.58
C TYR A 220 -6.68 -9.78 4.25
N TRP A 221 -7.20 -10.99 4.19
CA TRP A 221 -7.27 -11.81 2.99
C TRP A 221 -8.72 -12.12 2.66
N GLU A 222 -9.07 -12.02 1.39
CA GLU A 222 -10.33 -12.53 0.87
C GLU A 222 -10.06 -13.87 0.21
N VAL A 223 -10.78 -14.91 0.64
CA VAL A 223 -10.63 -16.26 0.09
C VAL A 223 -12.02 -16.79 -0.26
N THR A 224 -12.22 -17.16 -1.51
CA THR A 224 -13.50 -17.67 -2.02
C THR A 224 -13.31 -18.96 -2.79
N SER A 225 -14.34 -19.79 -2.84
CA SER A 225 -14.41 -20.99 -3.68
C SER A 225 -15.57 -20.88 -4.66
N ASN A 226 -15.45 -21.47 -5.85
CA ASN A 226 -16.57 -21.60 -6.77
C ASN A 226 -17.65 -22.59 -6.30
N ASN A 227 -17.34 -23.43 -5.32
CA ASN A 227 -18.24 -24.39 -4.68
C ASN A 227 -18.74 -23.88 -3.31
N GLN A 228 -18.90 -22.59 -3.15
CA GLN A 228 -19.16 -21.92 -1.87
C GLN A 228 -20.40 -22.39 -1.07
N PHE A 229 -21.22 -23.25 -1.66
CA PHE A 229 -22.43 -23.79 -1.02
C PHE A 229 -22.36 -25.30 -0.76
N SER A 230 -21.20 -25.92 -0.95
CA SER A 230 -21.02 -27.35 -0.72
C SER A 230 -20.24 -27.61 0.57
N THR A 231 -20.73 -28.49 1.44
CA THR A 231 -19.96 -29.02 2.58
C THR A 231 -18.71 -29.76 2.16
N ASP A 232 -18.65 -30.14 0.88
CA ASP A 232 -17.56 -30.97 0.35
C ASP A 232 -16.35 -30.16 -0.07
N ASP A 233 -16.38 -28.83 0.08
CA ASP A 233 -15.27 -27.94 -0.32
C ASP A 233 -14.64 -27.21 0.87
N ASP A 234 -14.50 -27.89 1.97
CA ASP A 234 -13.83 -27.32 3.13
C ASP A 234 -12.30 -27.37 3.00
N ALA A 235 -11.66 -26.31 3.50
CA ALA A 235 -10.22 -26.23 3.57
C ALA A 235 -9.76 -25.52 4.86
N LYS A 236 -8.59 -25.91 5.35
CA LYS A 236 -7.88 -25.15 6.39
C LYS A 236 -7.09 -24.04 5.73
N ILE A 237 -7.13 -22.86 6.33
CA ILE A 237 -6.43 -21.66 5.88
C ILE A 237 -5.23 -21.41 6.77
N SER A 238 -4.07 -21.11 6.17
CA SER A 238 -2.92 -20.62 6.90
C SER A 238 -2.61 -19.20 6.42
N LEU A 239 -2.67 -18.24 7.32
CA LEU A 239 -2.31 -16.85 7.06
C LEU A 239 -0.85 -16.63 7.40
N SER A 240 -0.12 -15.94 6.53
CA SER A 240 1.24 -15.53 6.84
C SER A 240 1.27 -14.28 7.71
N TRP A 241 2.24 -14.19 8.62
CA TRP A 241 2.64 -12.91 9.18
C TRP A 241 4.02 -12.51 8.68
N ARG A 242 4.35 -11.25 8.78
CA ARG A 242 5.63 -10.64 8.42
C ARG A 242 5.90 -9.43 9.30
N VAL A 243 7.03 -8.76 9.14
CA VAL A 243 7.39 -7.57 9.92
C VAL A 243 6.24 -6.56 10.04
N ARG A 244 5.52 -6.30 8.95
CA ARG A 244 4.40 -5.34 8.92
C ARG A 244 3.09 -5.89 9.48
N SER A 245 3.02 -7.14 9.87
CA SER A 245 1.91 -7.72 10.63
C SER A 245 2.04 -7.46 12.14
N TYR A 246 3.19 -6.97 12.57
CA TYR A 246 3.50 -6.54 13.95
C TYR A 246 3.27 -7.61 15.01
N VAL A 247 3.49 -8.85 14.63
CA VAL A 247 3.39 -9.99 15.52
C VAL A 247 4.49 -9.93 16.58
N SER A 248 4.15 -10.26 17.81
CA SER A 248 5.06 -10.20 18.94
C SER A 248 6.35 -11.01 18.72
N ALA A 249 7.49 -10.47 19.09
CA ALA A 249 8.76 -11.18 19.15
C ALA A 249 8.76 -12.25 20.26
N ASN A 250 7.94 -12.09 21.31
CA ASN A 250 7.79 -13.07 22.39
C ASN A 250 7.04 -14.31 21.89
N ALA A 251 7.69 -15.47 21.92
CA ALA A 251 7.14 -16.74 21.43
C ALA A 251 5.82 -17.12 22.11
N ALA A 252 5.74 -17.00 23.43
CA ALA A 252 4.54 -17.35 24.19
C ALA A 252 3.33 -16.45 23.84
N VAL A 253 3.59 -15.19 23.53
CA VAL A 253 2.57 -14.24 23.07
C VAL A 253 2.21 -14.53 21.61
N ARG A 254 3.19 -14.83 20.75
CA ARG A 254 2.98 -15.18 19.34
C ARG A 254 2.17 -16.46 19.20
N ASP A 255 2.32 -17.43 20.10
CA ASP A 255 1.55 -18.66 20.11
C ASP A 255 0.05 -18.44 20.40
N SER A 256 -0.35 -17.24 20.83
CA SER A 256 -1.76 -16.85 20.94
C SER A 256 -2.39 -16.40 19.62
N LEU A 257 -1.62 -16.33 18.53
CA LEU A 257 -2.14 -15.98 17.22
C LEU A 257 -3.12 -17.04 16.71
N VAL A 258 -4.15 -16.56 16.05
CA VAL A 258 -5.19 -17.40 15.42
C VAL A 258 -5.56 -16.82 14.05
N VAL A 259 -6.16 -17.65 13.23
CA VAL A 259 -6.88 -17.19 12.04
C VAL A 259 -8.24 -16.70 12.50
N ALA A 260 -8.55 -15.43 12.33
CA ALA A 260 -9.87 -14.87 12.55
C ALA A 260 -10.64 -14.80 11.24
N GLN A 261 -11.89 -15.21 11.23
CA GLN A 261 -12.82 -15.19 10.11
C GLN A 261 -13.98 -14.24 10.40
N TYR A 262 -14.32 -13.38 9.43
CA TYR A 262 -15.51 -12.54 9.54
C TYR A 262 -16.76 -13.31 9.16
N ILE A 263 -17.75 -13.28 10.03
CA ILE A 263 -19.07 -13.87 9.83
C ILE A 263 -20.01 -12.79 9.31
N ASN A 264 -20.28 -12.80 8.00
CA ASN A 264 -21.12 -11.78 7.32
C ASN A 264 -22.62 -12.08 7.41
N ARG A 265 -23.09 -12.44 8.61
CA ARG A 265 -24.52 -12.58 8.96
C ARG A 265 -24.74 -12.12 10.39
N PRO A 266 -25.97 -11.74 10.77
CA PRO A 266 -26.23 -11.41 12.18
C PRO A 266 -25.78 -12.53 13.12
N PRO A 267 -24.99 -12.20 14.16
CA PRO A 267 -24.68 -10.87 14.69
C PRO A 267 -23.51 -10.11 14.04
N PHE A 268 -22.97 -10.50 12.88
CA PHE A 268 -21.83 -9.83 12.20
C PHE A 268 -20.60 -9.73 13.10
N ILE A 269 -19.97 -10.85 13.36
CA ILE A 269 -18.87 -10.97 14.33
C ILE A 269 -17.61 -11.52 13.67
N TRP A 270 -16.48 -11.29 14.33
CA TRP A 270 -15.27 -12.04 14.10
C TRP A 270 -15.24 -13.29 14.97
N ASP A 271 -14.91 -14.41 14.36
CA ASP A 271 -14.84 -15.72 15.02
C ASP A 271 -13.56 -16.46 14.63
N VAL A 272 -13.24 -17.52 15.35
CA VAL A 272 -12.08 -18.37 15.09
C VAL A 272 -12.57 -19.72 14.56
N PRO A 273 -12.16 -20.14 13.35
CA PRO A 273 -12.48 -21.44 12.82
C PRO A 273 -11.87 -22.57 13.67
N GLY A 274 -12.66 -23.10 14.59
CA GLY A 274 -12.25 -24.09 15.59
C GLY A 274 -11.53 -23.48 16.79
N LEU A 275 -11.27 -24.32 17.79
CA LEU A 275 -10.57 -23.90 18.99
C LEU A 275 -9.08 -23.71 18.74
N HIS A 276 -8.49 -22.68 19.35
CA HIS A 276 -7.04 -22.50 19.33
C HIS A 276 -6.34 -23.66 20.07
N ALA A 277 -5.39 -24.30 19.40
CA ALA A 277 -4.48 -25.24 20.01
C ALA A 277 -3.07 -24.66 20.07
N PRO A 278 -2.33 -24.82 21.17
CA PRO A 278 -0.93 -24.44 21.25
C PRO A 278 -0.11 -25.07 20.10
N GLY A 279 0.81 -24.30 19.51
CA GLY A 279 1.66 -24.78 18.41
C GLY A 279 1.03 -24.71 17.02
N ASN A 280 -0.08 -24.01 16.85
CA ASN A 280 -0.71 -23.80 15.54
C ASN A 280 0.00 -22.74 14.69
N THR A 281 1.06 -22.15 15.22
CA THR A 281 1.95 -21.24 14.52
C THR A 281 3.16 -22.00 13.93
N LEU A 282 3.53 -21.65 12.71
CA LEU A 282 4.70 -22.17 12.00
C LEU A 282 5.64 -21.00 11.71
N GLY A 283 6.61 -20.78 12.57
CA GLY A 283 7.59 -19.69 12.46
C GLY A 283 8.33 -19.51 13.79
N THR A 284 9.61 -19.17 13.69
CA THR A 284 10.51 -19.10 14.85
C THR A 284 10.68 -17.68 15.41
N ASP A 285 10.24 -16.68 14.63
CA ASP A 285 10.42 -15.27 14.99
C ASP A 285 9.23 -14.41 14.57
N SER A 286 9.31 -13.10 14.82
CA SER A 286 8.28 -12.12 14.43
C SER A 286 8.41 -11.64 12.98
N LEU A 287 9.44 -12.07 12.26
CA LEU A 287 9.74 -11.57 10.92
C LEU A 287 8.90 -12.25 9.84
N PHE A 288 8.69 -13.56 9.99
CA PHE A 288 7.86 -14.33 9.05
C PHE A 288 7.41 -15.66 9.65
N GLY A 289 6.17 -16.04 9.36
CA GLY A 289 5.62 -17.34 9.72
C GLY A 289 4.18 -17.51 9.22
N TYR A 290 3.54 -18.57 9.68
CA TYR A 290 2.14 -18.87 9.37
C TYR A 290 1.39 -19.25 10.65
N VAL A 291 0.15 -18.78 10.73
CA VAL A 291 -0.83 -19.28 11.69
C VAL A 291 -1.91 -20.07 10.94
N ASN A 292 -2.26 -21.23 11.46
CA ASN A 292 -3.17 -22.15 10.81
C ASN A 292 -4.56 -22.11 11.49
N SER A 293 -5.63 -22.22 10.72
CA SER A 293 -6.94 -22.50 11.28
C SER A 293 -6.97 -23.93 11.81
N ASN A 294 -7.59 -24.15 12.97
CA ASN A 294 -7.73 -25.49 13.57
C ASN A 294 -8.74 -26.35 12.84
N SER A 295 -9.88 -25.75 12.54
CA SER A 295 -10.93 -26.39 11.77
C SER A 295 -10.92 -25.90 10.33
N PRO A 296 -11.47 -26.67 9.41
CA PRO A 296 -11.82 -26.18 8.10
C PRO A 296 -12.69 -24.93 8.21
N THR A 297 -12.51 -24.01 7.30
CA THR A 297 -13.40 -22.87 7.17
C THR A 297 -14.71 -23.36 6.58
N ASN A 298 -15.80 -23.17 7.28
CA ASN A 298 -17.09 -23.62 6.80
C ASN A 298 -17.56 -22.71 5.66
N ASN A 299 -17.68 -23.26 4.46
CA ASN A 299 -18.10 -22.57 3.27
C ASN A 299 -19.57 -22.14 3.27
N TYR A 300 -20.38 -22.77 4.11
CA TYR A 300 -21.81 -22.77 4.03
C TYR A 300 -22.50 -21.44 4.29
N GLU A 301 -21.86 -20.56 5.03
CA GLU A 301 -22.60 -19.53 5.73
C GLU A 301 -22.25 -18.10 5.28
N TYR A 302 -21.22 -17.93 4.40
CA TYR A 302 -20.66 -16.60 4.21
C TYR A 302 -20.44 -16.25 2.74
N THR A 303 -21.13 -15.22 2.30
CA THR A 303 -20.96 -14.63 0.96
C THR A 303 -19.67 -13.83 0.83
N GLU A 304 -19.10 -13.36 1.96
CA GLU A 304 -17.82 -12.67 2.00
C GLU A 304 -16.89 -13.38 2.98
N ARG A 305 -15.78 -13.90 2.46
CA ARG A 305 -14.81 -14.64 3.24
C ARG A 305 -13.57 -13.81 3.49
N ARG A 306 -13.65 -13.04 4.54
CA ARG A 306 -12.52 -12.28 5.04
C ARG A 306 -11.88 -12.97 6.20
N PHE A 307 -10.56 -13.08 6.10
CA PHE A 307 -9.70 -13.63 7.12
C PHE A 307 -8.66 -12.62 7.51
N THR A 308 -8.32 -12.58 8.79
CA THR A 308 -7.22 -11.76 9.28
C THR A 308 -6.50 -12.46 10.42
N LEU A 309 -5.37 -11.91 10.84
CA LEU A 309 -4.71 -12.37 12.05
C LEU A 309 -5.52 -11.93 13.26
N GLY A 310 -5.83 -12.87 14.13
CA GLY A 310 -6.44 -12.60 15.43
C GLY A 310 -5.56 -13.10 16.55
N THR A 311 -5.94 -12.82 17.80
CA THR A 311 -5.22 -13.28 18.98
C THR A 311 -6.16 -13.47 20.16
N PHE A 312 -5.78 -14.41 21.05
CA PHE A 312 -6.41 -14.59 22.35
C PHE A 312 -5.69 -13.84 23.47
N SER A 313 -4.58 -13.18 23.15
CA SER A 313 -3.77 -12.47 24.12
C SER A 313 -3.83 -10.97 23.90
N LYS A 314 -4.25 -10.23 24.90
CA LYS A 314 -4.17 -8.77 24.93
C LYS A 314 -2.76 -8.23 24.79
N TYR A 315 -1.74 -9.06 24.97
CA TYR A 315 -0.32 -8.69 24.86
C TYR A 315 0.27 -8.92 23.46
N ASN A 316 -0.47 -9.53 22.55
CA ASN A 316 -0.02 -9.64 21.17
C ASN A 316 -0.42 -8.35 20.46
N ALA A 317 0.54 -7.47 20.32
CA ALA A 317 0.36 -6.15 19.72
C ALA A 317 0.07 -6.26 18.21
N LEU A 318 -1.04 -6.84 17.84
CA LEU A 318 -1.63 -6.58 16.53
C LEU A 318 -1.98 -5.08 16.53
N PRO A 319 -1.59 -4.29 15.52
CA PRO A 319 -1.25 -2.89 15.67
C PRO A 319 -2.36 -2.02 16.26
N VAL A 320 -1.93 -1.10 17.12
CA VAL A 320 -2.67 0.13 17.42
C VAL A 320 -3.13 0.78 16.13
N LYS A 321 -4.39 1.14 16.05
CA LYS A 321 -4.93 1.83 14.89
C LYS A 321 -4.40 3.27 14.85
N LEU A 322 -3.33 3.48 14.09
CA LEU A 322 -2.94 4.83 13.72
C LEU A 322 -3.98 5.35 12.71
N LEU A 323 -4.87 6.23 13.17
CA LEU A 323 -5.97 6.74 12.34
C LEU A 323 -5.45 7.65 11.25
N TYR A 324 -4.49 8.51 11.58
CA TYR A 324 -3.72 9.27 10.61
C TYR A 324 -2.36 9.71 11.21
N PHE A 325 -1.44 10.02 10.33
CA PHE A 325 -0.22 10.76 10.61
C PHE A 325 0.02 11.74 9.47
N THR A 326 0.19 13.00 9.80
CA THR A 326 0.44 14.08 8.84
C THR A 326 1.65 14.90 9.27
N ALA A 327 2.40 15.40 8.30
CA ALA A 327 3.47 16.35 8.48
C ALA A 327 3.22 17.51 7.51
N ILE A 328 3.16 18.74 8.01
CA ILE A 328 2.77 19.93 7.24
C ILE A 328 3.69 21.08 7.62
N ALA A 329 4.21 21.81 6.61
CA ALA A 329 4.96 23.03 6.84
C ALA A 329 4.06 24.08 7.53
N ASP A 330 4.52 24.67 8.64
CA ASP A 330 3.81 25.61 9.49
C ASP A 330 4.76 26.75 9.85
N GLY A 331 4.82 27.77 9.01
CA GLY A 331 5.76 28.87 9.13
C GLY A 331 7.21 28.41 8.97
N ASN A 332 8.02 28.59 10.01
CA ASN A 332 9.43 28.21 10.05
C ASN A 332 9.69 26.82 10.69
N ARG A 333 8.65 26.02 10.87
CA ARG A 333 8.69 24.69 11.46
C ARG A 333 7.82 23.70 10.69
N VAL A 334 7.91 22.42 11.01
CA VAL A 334 6.99 21.40 10.52
C VAL A 334 6.11 20.93 11.66
N ARG A 335 4.80 20.98 11.46
CA ARG A 335 3.81 20.45 12.40
C ARG A 335 3.51 19.01 12.07
N LEU A 336 3.63 18.15 13.07
CA LEU A 336 3.34 16.73 13.04
C LEU A 336 2.06 16.47 13.81
N ASN A 337 1.04 15.91 13.17
CA ASN A 337 -0.19 15.53 13.85
C ASN A 337 -0.47 14.05 13.61
N TRP A 338 -0.90 13.37 14.64
CA TRP A 338 -1.41 12.02 14.51
C TRP A 338 -2.53 11.74 15.49
N GLU A 339 -3.31 10.76 15.16
CA GLU A 339 -4.35 10.23 16.01
C GLU A 339 -4.26 8.72 16.03
N ALA A 340 -4.36 8.15 17.19
CA ALA A 340 -4.31 6.72 17.42
C ALA A 340 -5.51 6.27 18.23
N ALA A 341 -5.98 5.06 17.95
CA ALA A 341 -7.01 4.38 18.72
C ALA A 341 -6.45 3.09 19.31
N ASN A 342 -7.08 2.62 20.41
CA ASN A 342 -6.71 1.40 21.13
C ASN A 342 -5.27 1.42 21.69
N GLU A 343 -4.90 2.51 22.35
CA GLU A 343 -3.54 2.75 22.86
C GLU A 343 -3.20 2.04 24.19
N GLN A 344 -4.06 1.18 24.72
CA GLN A 344 -3.89 0.57 26.05
C GLN A 344 -2.54 -0.15 26.18
N GLU A 345 -2.05 -0.73 25.10
CA GLU A 345 -0.75 -1.42 25.07
C GLU A 345 0.38 -0.59 24.47
N THR A 346 0.10 0.61 23.97
CA THR A 346 1.14 1.52 23.46
C THR A 346 1.89 2.16 24.61
N LEU A 347 3.23 2.04 24.62
CA LEU A 347 4.08 2.71 25.57
C LEU A 347 4.37 4.15 25.16
N LYS A 348 4.84 4.33 23.91
CA LYS A 348 5.29 5.64 23.43
C LYS A 348 5.36 5.70 21.89
N TYR A 349 5.43 6.93 21.38
CA TYR A 349 5.74 7.27 20.01
C TYR A 349 7.14 7.90 19.96
N GLU A 350 8.04 7.40 19.13
CA GLU A 350 9.28 8.07 18.77
C GLU A 350 9.12 8.70 17.40
N ILE A 351 9.39 10.00 17.34
CA ILE A 351 9.36 10.76 16.10
C ILE A 351 10.72 10.61 15.43
N GLU A 352 10.73 10.17 14.20
CA GLU A 352 11.93 9.99 13.42
C GLU A 352 11.89 10.84 12.16
N LYS A 353 13.03 11.45 11.84
CA LYS A 353 13.24 12.33 10.69
C LYS A 353 14.38 11.82 9.83
N SER A 354 14.27 12.04 8.53
CA SER A 354 15.34 11.84 7.56
C SER A 354 15.33 12.94 6.48
N LEU A 355 16.46 13.17 5.86
CA LEU A 355 16.59 14.03 4.67
C LEU A 355 16.52 13.21 3.37
N THR A 356 16.42 11.89 3.50
CA THR A 356 16.26 10.92 2.43
C THR A 356 15.11 9.97 2.76
N THR A 357 14.79 9.03 1.91
CA THR A 357 13.79 7.98 2.20
C THR A 357 14.34 6.84 3.08
N SER A 358 15.61 6.94 3.49
CA SER A 358 16.33 6.00 4.35
C SER A 358 17.05 6.75 5.48
N ASN A 359 17.68 6.03 6.42
CA ASN A 359 18.49 6.61 7.51
C ASN A 359 17.71 7.60 8.40
N PHE A 360 16.62 7.11 8.97
CA PHE A 360 15.83 7.89 9.92
C PHE A 360 16.51 8.00 11.26
N ILE A 361 16.52 9.21 11.82
CA ILE A 361 17.10 9.57 13.12
C ILE A 361 15.97 9.99 14.05
N LYS A 362 15.96 9.49 15.27
CA LYS A 362 14.99 9.87 16.30
C LYS A 362 15.21 11.34 16.70
N THR A 363 14.14 12.14 16.63
CA THR A 363 14.13 13.56 17.00
C THR A 363 13.28 13.88 18.22
N GLY A 364 12.29 13.01 18.55
CA GLY A 364 11.40 13.23 19.67
C GLY A 364 10.84 11.94 20.26
N THR A 365 10.22 12.06 21.43
CA THR A 365 9.49 10.96 22.08
C THR A 365 8.27 11.52 22.80
N ILE A 366 7.09 10.96 22.53
CA ILE A 366 5.83 11.27 23.17
C ILE A 366 5.30 10.01 23.85
N GLN A 367 4.94 10.10 25.12
CA GLN A 367 4.34 8.98 25.84
C GLN A 367 2.90 8.78 25.39
N SER A 368 2.47 7.53 25.25
CA SER A 368 1.07 7.21 24.99
C SER A 368 0.19 7.64 26.16
N ARG A 369 -0.99 8.14 25.84
CA ARG A 369 -2.03 8.47 26.85
C ARG A 369 -2.80 7.24 27.32
N GLN A 370 -2.63 6.10 26.63
CA GLN A 370 -3.26 4.81 26.93
C GLN A 370 -4.80 4.86 26.95
N LEU A 371 -5.37 5.73 26.11
CA LEU A 371 -6.80 5.89 25.97
C LEU A 371 -7.33 5.09 24.78
N SER A 372 -8.66 4.96 24.69
CA SER A 372 -9.32 4.34 23.55
C SER A 372 -9.09 5.12 22.24
N GLN A 373 -8.85 6.44 22.34
CA GLN A 373 -8.51 7.29 21.22
C GLN A 373 -7.77 8.54 21.73
N SER A 374 -6.72 8.95 21.05
CA SER A 374 -5.90 10.12 21.43
C SER A 374 -5.36 10.83 20.21
N ALA A 375 -5.44 12.14 20.22
CA ALA A 375 -4.82 13.02 19.22
C ALA A 375 -3.56 13.66 19.79
N TYR A 376 -2.53 13.76 18.96
CA TYR A 376 -1.21 14.29 19.31
C TYR A 376 -0.75 15.32 18.31
N ILE A 377 0.03 16.27 18.81
CA ILE A 377 0.68 17.31 18.01
C ILE A 377 2.13 17.44 18.51
N ASP A 378 3.08 17.51 17.59
CA ASP A 378 4.46 17.86 17.87
C ASP A 378 5.04 18.71 16.72
N PHE A 379 6.20 19.30 16.94
CA PHE A 379 6.82 20.22 15.99
C PHE A 379 8.30 19.92 15.79
N ASP A 380 8.71 19.84 14.54
CA ASP A 380 10.10 20.02 14.17
C ASP A 380 10.38 21.52 13.99
N ASN A 381 11.08 22.12 14.94
CA ASN A 381 11.38 23.55 14.94
C ASN A 381 12.64 23.88 14.08
N THR A 382 13.32 22.87 13.57
CA THR A 382 14.55 23.01 12.78
C THR A 382 14.54 22.14 11.54
N PRO A 383 13.50 22.25 10.67
CA PRO A 383 13.47 21.49 9.43
C PRO A 383 14.60 21.95 8.51
N ALA A 384 15.19 21.02 7.77
CA ALA A 384 16.15 21.36 6.73
C ALA A 384 15.44 21.97 5.52
N LEU A 385 16.12 22.85 4.78
CA LEU A 385 15.60 23.30 3.49
C LEU A 385 15.50 22.14 2.50
N GLY A 386 14.43 22.14 1.69
CA GLY A 386 14.13 21.07 0.77
C GLY A 386 13.28 19.96 1.40
N TRP A 387 13.49 18.72 0.98
CA TRP A 387 12.70 17.59 1.42
C TRP A 387 13.10 17.11 2.81
N ASN A 388 12.12 16.98 3.68
CA ASN A 388 12.19 16.31 4.98
C ASN A 388 11.18 15.16 5.00
N TYR A 389 11.57 14.04 5.58
CA TYR A 389 10.75 12.84 5.67
C TYR A 389 10.55 12.50 7.13
N TYR A 390 9.31 12.30 7.54
CA TYR A 390 8.94 11.99 8.92
C TYR A 390 8.22 10.68 9.00
N ARG A 391 8.46 9.94 10.08
CA ARG A 391 7.67 8.78 10.47
C ARG A 391 7.57 8.70 11.98
N LEU A 392 6.57 7.98 12.46
CA LEU A 392 6.45 7.57 13.85
C LEU A 392 6.98 6.14 14.01
N LYS A 393 7.77 5.89 15.03
CA LYS A 393 8.04 4.57 15.57
C LYS A 393 7.17 4.40 16.80
N ILE A 394 6.16 3.53 16.71
CA ILE A 394 5.18 3.27 17.76
C ILE A 394 5.66 2.07 18.52
N ILE A 395 5.88 2.20 19.82
CA ILE A 395 6.47 1.19 20.69
C ILE A 395 5.44 0.78 21.73
N ASP A 396 5.20 -0.51 21.84
CA ASP A 396 4.29 -1.07 22.84
C ASP A 396 4.97 -1.36 24.17
N LYS A 397 4.18 -1.76 25.18
CA LYS A 397 4.68 -2.11 26.53
C LYS A 397 5.55 -3.36 26.55
N SER A 398 5.47 -4.22 25.53
CA SER A 398 6.31 -5.41 25.37
C SER A 398 7.70 -5.08 24.81
N GLY A 399 7.89 -3.84 24.29
CA GLY A 399 9.09 -3.40 23.58
C GLY A 399 9.05 -3.68 22.07
N SER A 400 8.00 -4.31 21.55
CA SER A 400 7.77 -4.43 20.12
C SER A 400 7.45 -3.07 19.52
N PHE A 401 7.74 -2.88 18.25
CA PHE A 401 7.47 -1.58 17.60
C PHE A 401 7.08 -1.73 16.15
N PHE A 402 6.44 -0.69 15.64
CA PHE A 402 6.12 -0.54 14.22
C PHE A 402 6.30 0.92 13.76
N TYR A 403 6.28 1.11 12.43
CA TYR A 403 6.43 2.43 11.84
C TYR A 403 5.15 2.88 11.13
N SER A 404 4.83 4.16 11.27
CA SER A 404 3.83 4.80 10.44
C SER A 404 4.29 4.88 8.97
N PRO A 405 3.38 5.16 8.03
CA PRO A 405 3.77 5.62 6.72
C PRO A 405 4.68 6.85 6.80
N VAL A 406 5.68 6.93 5.90
CA VAL A 406 6.55 8.11 5.78
C VAL A 406 5.76 9.28 5.21
N ARG A 407 5.92 10.47 5.78
CA ARG A 407 5.32 11.72 5.31
C ARG A 407 6.41 12.65 4.79
N PRO A 408 6.49 12.87 3.47
CA PRO A 408 7.39 13.85 2.89
C PRO A 408 6.82 15.25 3.07
N VAL A 409 7.67 16.19 3.45
CA VAL A 409 7.38 17.62 3.52
C VAL A 409 8.47 18.37 2.81
N LYS A 410 8.13 19.14 1.79
CA LYS A 410 9.05 20.09 1.22
C LYS A 410 9.00 21.36 2.07
N PHE A 411 10.10 21.63 2.75
CA PHE A 411 10.25 22.84 3.55
C PHE A 411 11.05 23.85 2.74
N ASP A 412 10.35 24.83 2.22
CA ASP A 412 10.97 26.00 1.62
C ASP A 412 10.94 27.08 2.70
N LYS A 413 12.08 27.71 2.98
CA LYS A 413 12.07 28.88 3.85
C LYS A 413 10.95 29.82 3.37
N GLY A 414 9.97 30.08 4.23
CA GLY A 414 8.94 31.08 3.94
C GLY A 414 9.60 32.39 3.52
N LEU A 415 8.86 33.24 2.84
CA LEU A 415 9.35 34.55 2.43
C LEU A 415 10.16 35.17 3.58
N GLU A 416 11.50 35.23 3.39
CA GLU A 416 12.39 35.84 4.39
C GLU A 416 12.34 37.36 4.30
N GLU A 417 11.76 37.90 3.23
CA GLU A 417 11.72 39.33 2.94
C GLU A 417 10.29 39.85 2.84
N VAL A 418 10.10 41.06 3.33
CA VAL A 418 8.87 41.81 3.14
C VAL A 418 8.78 42.26 1.68
N LYS A 419 7.65 41.99 1.01
CA LYS A 419 7.39 42.46 -0.35
C LYS A 419 6.28 43.49 -0.36
N LEU A 420 6.50 44.56 -1.11
CA LEU A 420 5.56 45.67 -1.32
C LEU A 420 5.12 45.70 -2.77
N PHE A 421 3.81 45.72 -3.02
CA PHE A 421 3.28 45.83 -4.39
C PHE A 421 1.82 46.34 -4.41
N PRO A 422 1.43 47.08 -5.47
CA PRO A 422 2.30 47.62 -6.50
C PRO A 422 3.17 48.76 -5.97
N VAL A 423 4.35 48.91 -6.49
CA VAL A 423 5.17 50.08 -6.28
C VAL A 423 5.57 50.63 -7.67
N PRO A 424 5.08 51.84 -8.05
CA PRO A 424 4.31 52.81 -7.28
C PRO A 424 2.89 52.35 -6.96
N ALA A 425 2.35 52.84 -5.81
CA ALA A 425 0.98 52.58 -5.35
C ALA A 425 0.07 53.79 -5.60
N THR A 426 -1.19 53.57 -5.95
CA THR A 426 -2.18 54.62 -6.16
C THR A 426 -3.19 54.72 -5.03
N THR A 427 -3.92 53.63 -4.75
CA THR A 427 -4.95 53.56 -3.72
C THR A 427 -4.58 52.65 -2.57
N VAL A 428 -3.97 51.51 -2.90
CA VAL A 428 -3.59 50.49 -1.91
C VAL A 428 -2.16 50.03 -2.15
N LEU A 429 -1.50 49.68 -1.05
CA LEU A 429 -0.20 48.98 -1.05
C LEU A 429 -0.39 47.64 -0.34
N ASN A 430 -0.13 46.56 -1.05
CA ASN A 430 -0.10 45.24 -0.45
C ASN A 430 1.28 45.01 0.18
N ILE A 431 1.27 44.59 1.44
CA ILE A 431 2.45 44.27 2.22
C ILE A 431 2.41 42.78 2.50
N GLN A 432 3.25 42.04 1.83
CA GLN A 432 3.43 40.61 2.08
C GLN A 432 4.54 40.41 3.10
N LEU A 433 4.20 39.82 4.23
CA LEU A 433 5.08 39.63 5.37
C LEU A 433 5.47 38.16 5.53
N PRO A 434 6.69 37.87 5.99
CA PRO A 434 7.01 36.58 6.56
C PRO A 434 5.99 36.17 7.64
N SER A 435 5.61 34.91 7.72
CA SER A 435 4.67 34.41 8.75
C SER A 435 5.21 34.64 10.18
N SER A 436 6.52 34.69 10.34
CA SER A 436 7.19 35.01 11.60
C SER A 436 6.95 36.46 12.09
N TYR A 437 6.41 37.34 11.25
CA TYR A 437 6.11 38.74 11.61
C TYR A 437 4.66 38.95 12.01
N VAL A 438 3.78 37.98 11.69
CA VAL A 438 2.35 38.05 12.02
C VAL A 438 2.16 38.03 13.53
N ASN A 439 1.40 38.98 14.06
CA ASN A 439 1.16 39.21 15.50
C ASN A 439 2.41 39.54 16.35
N LEU A 440 3.60 39.57 15.75
CA LEU A 440 4.87 39.76 16.46
C LEU A 440 5.59 41.06 16.07
N ALA A 441 5.50 41.49 14.82
CA ALA A 441 6.11 42.73 14.36
C ALA A 441 5.16 43.94 14.52
N MET A 442 5.73 45.11 14.52
CA MET A 442 5.01 46.41 14.41
C MET A 442 5.38 47.06 13.09
N LEU A 443 4.39 47.51 12.36
CA LEU A 443 4.56 48.21 11.08
C LEU A 443 4.32 49.68 11.26
N GLN A 444 5.21 50.53 10.73
CA GLN A 444 5.14 51.97 10.77
C GLN A 444 5.32 52.55 9.36
N VAL A 445 4.42 53.47 8.99
CA VAL A 445 4.54 54.25 7.76
C VAL A 445 5.16 55.59 8.11
N ILE A 446 6.26 55.95 7.44
CA ILE A 446 7.06 57.12 7.74
C ILE A 446 7.22 57.95 6.45
N GLY A 447 7.02 59.25 6.56
CA GLY A 447 7.27 60.19 5.47
C GLY A 447 8.76 60.42 5.20
N VAL A 448 9.07 61.03 4.07
CA VAL A 448 10.47 61.38 3.70
C VAL A 448 11.11 62.36 4.69
N ASP A 449 10.30 63.11 5.40
CA ASP A 449 10.70 64.04 6.46
C ASP A 449 10.93 63.37 7.83
N GLY A 450 10.77 62.06 7.90
CA GLY A 450 10.90 61.24 9.11
C GLY A 450 9.67 61.25 10.00
N ARG A 451 8.59 61.92 9.58
CA ARG A 451 7.32 61.98 10.38
C ARG A 451 6.61 60.63 10.34
N LEU A 452 6.23 60.13 11.50
CA LEU A 452 5.38 58.95 11.63
C LEU A 452 3.96 59.25 11.16
N ILE A 453 3.45 58.52 10.20
CA ILE A 453 2.11 58.69 9.60
C ILE A 453 1.11 57.71 10.21
N SER A 454 1.48 56.46 10.30
CA SER A 454 0.64 55.41 10.89
C SER A 454 1.42 54.30 11.51
N THR A 455 0.82 53.60 12.48
CA THR A 455 1.39 52.42 13.15
C THR A 455 0.29 51.38 13.27
N PHE A 456 0.60 50.14 12.96
CA PHE A 456 -0.33 49.02 13.11
C PHE A 456 0.41 47.70 13.31
N LYS A 457 -0.29 46.72 13.87
CA LYS A 457 0.20 45.37 14.12
C LYS A 457 -0.41 44.42 13.10
N PRO A 458 0.39 43.65 12.32
CA PRO A 458 -0.14 42.73 11.33
C PRO A 458 -0.75 41.50 12.01
N THR A 459 -1.98 41.17 11.67
CA THR A 459 -2.67 39.96 12.15
C THR A 459 -2.69 38.85 11.10
N VAL A 460 -2.30 39.16 9.87
CA VAL A 460 -2.22 38.28 8.72
C VAL A 460 -0.94 38.54 7.91
N SER A 461 -0.48 37.55 7.14
CA SER A 461 0.74 37.69 6.32
C SER A 461 0.56 38.60 5.09
N MET A 462 -0.66 38.86 4.67
CA MET A 462 -0.97 39.79 3.58
C MET A 462 -1.78 40.97 4.14
N VAL A 463 -1.12 42.11 4.32
CA VAL A 463 -1.73 43.32 4.82
C VAL A 463 -2.01 44.26 3.64
N ILE A 464 -3.21 44.80 3.58
CA ILE A 464 -3.62 45.80 2.59
C ILE A 464 -3.65 47.20 3.28
N LEU A 465 -2.69 48.02 2.92
CA LEU A 465 -2.59 49.38 3.44
C LEU A 465 -3.27 50.34 2.45
N ASN A 466 -4.29 51.07 2.95
CA ASN A 466 -4.90 52.15 2.19
C ASN A 466 -3.94 53.37 2.17
N VAL A 467 -3.41 53.69 0.99
CA VAL A 467 -2.51 54.79 0.76
C VAL A 467 -3.17 55.96 0.01
N GLN A 468 -4.49 55.86 -0.26
CA GLN A 468 -5.24 56.91 -0.94
C GLN A 468 -5.18 58.29 -0.22
N PRO A 469 -5.20 58.35 1.14
CA PRO A 469 -5.09 59.63 1.85
C PRO A 469 -3.72 60.29 1.81
N LEU A 470 -2.70 59.55 1.34
CA LEU A 470 -1.32 60.08 1.29
C LEU A 470 -1.12 60.95 0.04
N ALA A 471 -0.41 62.05 0.21
CA ALA A 471 0.05 62.85 -0.93
C ALA A 471 0.99 62.06 -1.84
N ALA A 472 1.05 62.42 -3.12
CA ALA A 472 2.03 61.79 -4.02
C ALA A 472 3.45 62.08 -3.51
N GLY A 473 4.28 61.04 -3.40
CA GLY A 473 5.61 61.16 -2.83
C GLY A 473 6.26 59.81 -2.45
N THR A 474 7.43 59.90 -1.86
CA THR A 474 8.17 58.76 -1.32
C THR A 474 7.87 58.58 0.15
N TYR A 475 7.65 57.31 0.53
CA TYR A 475 7.39 56.86 1.89
C TYR A 475 8.22 55.67 2.25
N PHE A 476 8.35 55.37 3.53
CA PHE A 476 9.03 54.23 4.08
C PHE A 476 8.12 53.41 4.95
N LEU A 477 8.10 52.10 4.75
CA LEU A 477 7.53 51.14 5.68
C LEU A 477 8.66 50.65 6.58
N GLN A 478 8.58 50.98 7.87
CA GLN A 478 9.46 50.43 8.89
C GLN A 478 8.80 49.23 9.55
N VAL A 479 9.48 48.10 9.54
CA VAL A 479 9.08 46.88 10.22
C VAL A 479 9.95 46.73 11.46
N ILE A 480 9.34 46.77 12.62
CA ILE A 480 10.01 46.60 13.91
C ILE A 480 9.73 45.17 14.38
N LYS A 481 10.78 44.34 14.41
CA LYS A 481 10.68 42.95 14.85
C LYS A 481 10.53 42.85 16.36
N ASN A 482 10.13 41.69 16.85
CA ASN A 482 9.94 41.42 18.28
C ASN A 482 11.26 41.51 19.10
N ASN A 483 12.43 41.33 18.47
CA ASN A 483 13.73 41.52 19.07
C ASN A 483 14.23 42.98 19.03
N GLY A 484 13.44 43.90 18.52
CA GLY A 484 13.77 45.33 18.37
C GLY A 484 14.52 45.71 17.10
N GLU A 485 14.91 44.74 16.26
CA GLU A 485 15.49 45.03 14.95
C GLU A 485 14.52 45.74 14.06
N LYS A 486 15.02 46.67 13.22
CA LYS A 486 14.25 47.46 12.30
C LYS A 486 14.68 47.20 10.86
N GLU A 487 13.69 46.92 10.02
CA GLU A 487 13.87 46.85 8.56
C GLU A 487 13.10 47.99 7.92
N ILE A 488 13.63 48.59 6.87
CA ILE A 488 13.03 49.73 6.19
C ILE A 488 12.88 49.44 4.71
N TYR A 489 11.68 49.61 4.20
CA TYR A 489 11.29 49.37 2.81
C TYR A 489 10.72 50.64 2.20
N ARG A 490 11.24 51.04 1.07
CA ARG A 490 10.78 52.24 0.36
C ARG A 490 9.61 51.88 -0.56
N PHE A 491 8.60 52.76 -0.59
CA PHE A 491 7.56 52.73 -1.61
C PHE A 491 7.23 54.14 -2.10
N VAL A 492 6.63 54.22 -3.29
CA VAL A 492 6.24 55.50 -3.93
C VAL A 492 4.72 55.53 -4.05
N LYS A 493 4.09 56.59 -3.62
CA LYS A 493 2.69 56.93 -3.84
C LYS A 493 2.59 57.81 -5.06
N GLN A 494 1.78 57.40 -6.06
CA GLN A 494 1.39 58.21 -7.21
C GLN A 494 -0.01 58.76 -7.04
N GLN A 495 -0.35 59.81 -7.85
CA GLN A 495 -1.70 60.36 -7.87
C GLN A 495 -2.76 59.34 -8.24
#